data_957695311939b32706e0d50d4abdef32
#
_entry.id   957695311939b32706e0d50d4abdef32
#
_cell.length_a   1.000
_cell.length_b   1.000
_cell.length_c   1.000
_cell.angle_alpha   90.00
_cell.angle_beta   90.00
_cell.angle_gamma   90.00
#
_symmetry.space_group_name_H-M   'P 1'
#
loop_
_entity.id
_entity.type
_entity.pdbx_description
1 polymer ?
#
loop_
_entity_poly.entity_id
_entity_poly.type
_entity_poly.pdbx_seq_one_letter_code
_entity_poly.pdbx_strand_id
1 'polypeptide(L)'
;MPALAFPPSPLRSSAIAVSPLDLPAVSFFGRSLAEYARCFTLDPVALRGRDVLDVAAGPSSFTAEATARRIAAVAVDPLYGATLDELTRRVQEDYSRMFAQIRAKPRLFRFKTFPNFAAAESDRRAAAQRFLADYETHFLHNRYVSGALPHLPFLDGTFDLVLCAHLLFVYAARFDFDWHLAACRELVRVSAGEVRIHPLCGADGKPYAGLARLRRELRAAGIASQVLAVDYEFFVGSDSTLVLRRENS
;
A
#
# COMPACT_ATOMS: atom_id res chain seq x y z
N MET A 1 -1.91 -1.85 69.40
CA MET A 1 -1.20 -2.13 68.17
C MET A 1 -2.17 -1.86 67.03
N PRO A 2 -2.01 -0.79 66.22
CA PRO A 2 -2.88 -0.55 65.07
C PRO A 2 -2.39 -1.37 63.87
N ALA A 3 -3.36 -2.02 63.18
CA ALA A 3 -3.14 -2.82 61.98
C ALA A 3 -2.76 -1.93 60.80
N LEU A 4 -1.65 -2.25 60.14
CA LEU A 4 -1.21 -1.63 58.89
C LEU A 4 -2.09 -2.12 57.76
N ALA A 5 -2.89 -1.20 57.20
CA ALA A 5 -3.65 -1.45 55.99
C ALA A 5 -2.71 -1.33 54.76
N PHE A 6 -2.62 -2.38 53.94
CA PHE A 6 -1.93 -2.35 52.65
C PHE A 6 -2.79 -1.61 51.62
N PRO A 7 -2.21 -0.71 50.80
CA PRO A 7 -2.95 -0.09 49.73
C PRO A 7 -3.27 -1.12 48.63
N PRO A 8 -4.43 -1.01 47.94
CA PRO A 8 -4.79 -1.91 46.86
C PRO A 8 -3.82 -1.77 45.68
N SER A 9 -3.32 -2.91 45.20
CA SER A 9 -2.50 -2.98 43.99
C SER A 9 -3.24 -2.37 42.79
N PRO A 10 -2.56 -1.59 41.94
CA PRO A 10 -3.19 -1.04 40.75
C PRO A 10 -3.59 -2.19 39.81
N LEU A 11 -4.87 -2.23 39.46
CA LEU A 11 -5.42 -3.10 38.44
C LEU A 11 -4.63 -2.87 37.16
N ARG A 12 -3.80 -3.84 36.74
CA ARG A 12 -3.18 -3.86 35.42
C ARG A 12 -4.32 -3.93 34.40
N SER A 13 -4.58 -2.82 33.72
CA SER A 13 -5.41 -2.82 32.53
C SER A 13 -4.74 -3.73 31.51
N SER A 14 -5.24 -4.95 31.35
CA SER A 14 -4.85 -5.83 30.25
C SER A 14 -5.36 -5.22 28.96
N ALA A 15 -4.49 -4.51 28.25
CA ALA A 15 -4.78 -4.09 26.89
C ALA A 15 -5.12 -5.36 26.09
N ILE A 16 -6.40 -5.51 25.73
CA ILE A 16 -6.86 -6.63 24.89
C ILE A 16 -6.07 -6.55 23.59
N ALA A 17 -5.18 -7.50 23.37
CA ALA A 17 -4.38 -7.58 22.15
C ALA A 17 -5.33 -7.72 20.94
N VAL A 18 -5.27 -6.76 20.03
CA VAL A 18 -6.06 -6.80 18.81
C VAL A 18 -5.40 -7.81 17.86
N SER A 19 -6.14 -8.85 17.47
CA SER A 19 -5.62 -9.83 16.51
C SER A 19 -5.38 -9.18 15.14
N PRO A 20 -4.23 -9.44 14.49
CA PRO A 20 -3.90 -8.90 13.18
C PRO A 20 -4.89 -9.38 12.11
N LEU A 21 -4.90 -8.73 10.95
CA LEU A 21 -5.57 -9.28 9.76
C LEU A 21 -4.92 -10.61 9.39
N ASP A 22 -5.75 -11.58 9.01
CA ASP A 22 -5.27 -12.86 8.46
C ASP A 22 -5.01 -12.69 6.96
N LEU A 23 -3.73 -12.70 6.58
CA LEU A 23 -3.25 -12.48 5.22
C LEU A 23 -2.46 -13.69 4.72
N PRO A 24 -3.12 -14.83 4.43
CA PRO A 24 -2.45 -16.07 4.01
C PRO A 24 -1.77 -15.92 2.64
N ALA A 25 -2.20 -14.96 1.84
CA ALA A 25 -1.59 -14.56 0.57
C ALA A 25 -1.73 -13.05 0.38
N VAL A 26 -0.98 -12.50 -0.56
CA VAL A 26 -1.19 -11.11 -1.00
C VAL A 26 -2.57 -11.03 -1.64
N SER A 27 -3.42 -10.15 -1.12
CA SER A 27 -4.78 -9.97 -1.61
C SER A 27 -4.82 -9.08 -2.83
N PHE A 28 -5.59 -9.46 -3.83
CA PHE A 28 -5.89 -8.63 -5.00
C PHE A 28 -6.98 -7.62 -4.61
N PHE A 29 -6.57 -6.47 -4.02
CA PHE A 29 -7.46 -5.53 -3.33
C PHE A 29 -7.05 -4.09 -3.61
N GLY A 30 -7.72 -3.45 -4.57
CA GLY A 30 -7.38 -2.13 -5.12
C GLY A 30 -8.02 -0.94 -4.41
N ARG A 31 -7.66 0.24 -4.90
CA ARG A 31 -8.08 1.55 -4.37
C ARG A 31 -8.29 2.55 -5.50
N SER A 32 -9.03 3.63 -5.20
CA SER A 32 -9.27 4.73 -6.13
C SER A 32 -8.10 5.73 -6.17
N LEU A 33 -8.04 6.57 -7.22
CA LEU A 33 -7.12 7.71 -7.28
C LEU A 33 -7.32 8.66 -6.09
N ALA A 34 -8.55 8.86 -5.65
CA ALA A 34 -8.84 9.72 -4.49
C ALA A 34 -8.22 9.17 -3.21
N GLU A 35 -8.24 7.85 -3.00
CA GLU A 35 -7.58 7.20 -1.88
C GLU A 35 -6.05 7.31 -2.01
N TYR A 36 -5.49 7.09 -3.20
CA TYR A 36 -4.05 7.27 -3.49
C TYR A 36 -3.58 8.70 -3.24
N ALA A 37 -4.35 9.70 -3.66
CA ALA A 37 -4.02 11.10 -3.44
C ALA A 37 -3.83 11.42 -1.95
N ARG A 38 -4.62 10.82 -1.07
CA ARG A 38 -4.50 10.98 0.38
C ARG A 38 -3.35 10.14 0.97
N CYS A 39 -3.24 8.86 0.60
CA CYS A 39 -2.18 7.97 1.07
C CYS A 39 -0.78 8.48 0.76
N PHE A 40 -0.62 9.08 -0.42
CA PHE A 40 0.67 9.52 -0.93
C PHE A 40 0.84 11.04 -0.98
N THR A 41 -0.14 11.82 -0.52
CA THR A 41 -0.15 13.29 -0.62
C THR A 41 0.12 13.73 -2.07
N LEU A 42 -0.67 13.18 -3.03
CA LEU A 42 -0.53 13.53 -4.45
C LEU A 42 -1.41 14.73 -4.80
N ASP A 43 -0.86 15.60 -5.64
CA ASP A 43 -1.64 16.57 -6.41
C ASP A 43 -1.77 16.07 -7.86
N PRO A 44 -2.94 15.57 -8.28
CA PRO A 44 -3.12 15.07 -9.64
C PRO A 44 -2.90 16.13 -10.73
N VAL A 45 -3.00 17.42 -10.40
CA VAL A 45 -2.72 18.50 -11.35
C VAL A 45 -1.22 18.63 -11.58
N ALA A 46 -0.43 18.56 -10.50
CA ALA A 46 1.03 18.63 -10.57
C ALA A 46 1.67 17.37 -11.20
N LEU A 47 0.93 16.27 -11.29
CA LEU A 47 1.40 15.03 -11.93
C LEU A 47 1.15 14.97 -13.44
N ARG A 48 0.44 15.93 -14.04
CA ARG A 48 0.19 15.94 -15.49
C ARG A 48 1.49 15.96 -16.28
N GLY A 49 1.58 15.07 -17.28
CA GLY A 49 2.77 14.92 -18.11
C GLY A 49 3.94 14.20 -17.44
N ARG A 50 3.78 13.68 -16.23
CA ARG A 50 4.78 12.86 -15.55
C ARG A 50 4.50 11.37 -15.76
N ASP A 51 5.58 10.58 -15.84
CA ASP A 51 5.53 9.13 -15.90
C ASP A 51 5.43 8.54 -14.49
N VAL A 52 4.31 7.85 -14.19
CA VAL A 52 4.01 7.29 -12.87
C VAL A 52 3.86 5.78 -12.95
N LEU A 53 4.57 5.05 -12.08
CA LEU A 53 4.42 3.61 -11.91
C LEU A 53 3.65 3.29 -10.63
N ASP A 54 2.60 2.47 -10.74
CA ASP A 54 1.88 1.87 -9.61
C ASP A 54 2.31 0.40 -9.47
N VAL A 55 3.03 0.08 -8.39
CA VAL A 55 3.64 -1.24 -8.16
C VAL A 55 2.82 -2.05 -7.18
N ALA A 56 2.58 -3.34 -7.52
CA ALA A 56 1.65 -4.23 -6.84
C ALA A 56 0.26 -3.61 -6.78
N ALA A 57 -0.15 -3.09 -7.93
CA ALA A 57 -1.33 -2.24 -8.06
C ALA A 57 -2.64 -2.98 -7.78
N GLY A 58 -2.68 -4.29 -8.03
CA GLY A 58 -3.90 -5.08 -7.89
C GLY A 58 -5.03 -4.50 -8.75
N PRO A 59 -6.31 -4.61 -8.31
CA PRO A 59 -7.44 -4.05 -9.02
C PRO A 59 -7.68 -2.57 -8.67
N SER A 60 -6.59 -1.76 -8.64
CA SER A 60 -6.66 -0.32 -8.39
C SER A 60 -7.16 0.42 -9.62
N SER A 61 -8.06 1.39 -9.45
CA SER A 61 -8.45 2.29 -10.54
C SER A 61 -7.52 3.50 -10.70
N PHE A 62 -6.46 3.60 -9.87
CA PHE A 62 -5.52 4.72 -9.93
C PHE A 62 -5.03 4.97 -11.35
N THR A 63 -4.51 3.95 -12.03
CA THR A 63 -3.92 4.06 -13.39
C THR A 63 -4.96 4.52 -14.42
N ALA A 64 -6.15 3.93 -14.43
CA ALA A 64 -7.25 4.33 -15.31
C ALA A 64 -7.67 5.79 -15.08
N GLU A 65 -7.87 6.17 -13.81
CA GLU A 65 -8.30 7.52 -13.43
C GLU A 65 -7.20 8.58 -13.65
N ALA A 66 -5.92 8.20 -13.45
CA ALA A 66 -4.76 9.06 -13.69
C ALA A 66 -4.61 9.36 -15.18
N THR A 67 -4.69 8.33 -16.03
CA THR A 67 -4.59 8.50 -17.49
C THR A 67 -5.70 9.38 -18.04
N ALA A 68 -6.94 9.24 -17.54
CA ALA A 68 -8.04 10.14 -17.89
C ALA A 68 -7.77 11.62 -17.52
N ARG A 69 -6.82 11.87 -16.61
CA ARG A 69 -6.37 13.22 -16.18
C ARG A 69 -5.06 13.67 -16.84
N ARG A 70 -4.61 12.96 -17.88
CA ARG A 70 -3.35 13.22 -18.60
C ARG A 70 -2.10 13.03 -17.75
N ILE A 71 -2.12 12.06 -16.84
CA ILE A 71 -0.95 11.53 -16.13
C ILE A 71 -0.57 10.25 -16.85
N ALA A 72 0.67 10.12 -17.30
CA ALA A 72 1.15 8.90 -17.93
C ALA A 72 1.38 7.84 -16.85
N ALA A 73 0.39 6.97 -16.62
CA ALA A 73 0.40 5.99 -15.56
C ALA A 73 0.45 4.56 -16.12
N VAL A 74 1.35 3.76 -15.54
CA VAL A 74 1.50 2.32 -15.79
C VAL A 74 1.31 1.59 -14.46
N ALA A 75 0.63 0.46 -14.48
CA ALA A 75 0.47 -0.43 -13.33
C ALA A 75 1.23 -1.74 -13.55
N VAL A 76 1.88 -2.25 -12.50
CA VAL A 76 2.53 -3.57 -12.51
C VAL A 76 2.03 -4.44 -11.36
N ASP A 77 1.65 -5.67 -11.69
CA ASP A 77 1.18 -6.67 -10.72
C ASP A 77 1.44 -8.09 -11.27
N PRO A 78 1.80 -9.09 -10.46
CA PRO A 78 2.06 -10.44 -10.94
C PRO A 78 0.82 -11.14 -11.54
N LEU A 79 -0.39 -10.67 -11.24
CA LEU A 79 -1.62 -11.23 -11.79
C LEU A 79 -2.00 -10.64 -13.15
N TYR A 80 -1.33 -9.59 -13.61
CA TYR A 80 -1.60 -9.05 -14.95
C TYR A 80 -1.07 -9.99 -16.02
N GLY A 81 -1.91 -10.29 -17.01
CA GLY A 81 -1.74 -11.37 -17.98
C GLY A 81 -2.80 -12.47 -17.82
N ALA A 82 -3.48 -12.51 -16.67
CA ALA A 82 -4.66 -13.35 -16.49
C ALA A 82 -5.84 -12.81 -17.32
N THR A 83 -6.80 -13.69 -17.64
CA THR A 83 -8.02 -13.30 -18.35
C THR A 83 -8.92 -12.40 -17.48
N LEU A 84 -9.79 -11.63 -18.11
CA LEU A 84 -10.75 -10.78 -17.42
C LEU A 84 -11.62 -11.58 -16.44
N ASP A 85 -12.06 -12.78 -16.84
CA ASP A 85 -12.88 -13.67 -16.00
C ASP A 85 -12.11 -14.13 -14.74
N GLU A 86 -10.82 -14.48 -14.89
CA GLU A 86 -9.96 -14.85 -13.76
C GLU A 86 -9.77 -13.70 -12.79
N LEU A 87 -9.48 -12.50 -13.31
CA LEU A 87 -9.34 -11.30 -12.47
C LEU A 87 -10.65 -10.91 -11.79
N THR A 88 -11.78 -11.03 -12.50
CA THR A 88 -13.12 -10.76 -11.94
C THR A 88 -13.44 -11.72 -10.79
N ARG A 89 -13.19 -13.01 -10.98
CA ARG A 89 -13.35 -14.02 -9.92
C ARG A 89 -12.44 -13.72 -8.74
N ARG A 90 -11.17 -13.38 -8.99
CA ARG A 90 -10.21 -13.05 -7.93
C ARG A 90 -10.62 -11.81 -7.14
N VAL A 91 -11.13 -10.78 -7.80
CA VAL A 91 -11.71 -9.60 -7.13
C VAL A 91 -12.86 -10.01 -6.22
N GLN A 92 -13.81 -10.81 -6.70
CA GLN A 92 -14.97 -11.24 -5.91
C GLN A 92 -14.56 -12.01 -4.65
N GLU A 93 -13.65 -12.97 -4.78
CA GLU A 93 -13.14 -13.80 -3.68
C GLU A 93 -12.38 -12.96 -2.65
N ASP A 94 -11.39 -12.19 -3.08
CA ASP A 94 -10.53 -11.42 -2.18
C ASP A 94 -11.27 -10.28 -1.49
N TYR A 95 -12.20 -9.59 -2.19
CA TYR A 95 -13.02 -8.54 -1.58
C TYR A 95 -13.98 -9.11 -0.55
N SER A 96 -14.64 -10.24 -0.85
CA SER A 96 -15.54 -10.90 0.10
C SER A 96 -14.79 -11.32 1.37
N ARG A 97 -13.62 -11.95 1.23
CA ARG A 97 -12.76 -12.35 2.35
C ARG A 97 -12.26 -11.15 3.14
N MET A 98 -11.76 -10.12 2.47
CA MET A 98 -11.19 -8.95 3.11
C MET A 98 -12.26 -8.16 3.89
N PHE A 99 -13.42 -7.89 3.28
CA PHE A 99 -14.48 -7.16 3.98
C PHE A 99 -15.12 -7.96 5.12
N ALA A 100 -15.15 -9.29 5.05
CA ALA A 100 -15.52 -10.12 6.20
C ALA A 100 -14.56 -9.90 7.38
N GLN A 101 -13.24 -9.88 7.14
CA GLN A 101 -12.25 -9.61 8.17
C GLN A 101 -12.32 -8.17 8.70
N ILE A 102 -12.53 -7.18 7.83
CA ILE A 102 -12.68 -5.76 8.22
C ILE A 102 -13.84 -5.61 9.20
N ARG A 103 -14.98 -6.22 8.91
CA ARG A 103 -16.15 -6.19 9.80
C ARG A 103 -15.92 -6.94 11.12
N ALA A 104 -15.19 -8.07 11.07
CA ALA A 104 -14.88 -8.87 12.26
C ALA A 104 -13.84 -8.22 13.19
N LYS A 105 -13.04 -7.27 12.68
CA LYS A 105 -11.93 -6.66 13.42
C LYS A 105 -12.03 -5.12 13.44
N PRO A 106 -13.16 -4.54 13.90
CA PRO A 106 -13.43 -3.10 13.79
C PRO A 106 -12.40 -2.22 14.51
N ARG A 107 -11.72 -2.76 15.54
CA ARG A 107 -10.68 -2.03 16.29
C ARG A 107 -9.42 -1.71 15.49
N LEU A 108 -9.20 -2.42 14.35
CA LEU A 108 -8.10 -2.14 13.41
C LEU A 108 -8.41 -1.02 12.43
N PHE A 109 -9.60 -0.41 12.50
CA PHE A 109 -10.02 0.58 11.51
C PHE A 109 -10.41 1.91 12.15
N ARG A 110 -10.19 2.99 11.40
CA ARG A 110 -10.58 4.35 11.71
C ARG A 110 -11.47 4.90 10.61
N PHE A 111 -12.46 5.68 11.00
CA PHE A 111 -13.40 6.30 10.06
C PHE A 111 -13.05 7.77 9.78
N LYS A 112 -11.75 8.06 9.67
CA LYS A 112 -11.25 9.37 9.27
C LYS A 112 -11.39 9.60 7.76
N THR A 113 -11.14 8.55 6.97
CA THR A 113 -11.19 8.62 5.51
C THR A 113 -12.57 8.28 4.94
N PHE A 114 -13.22 7.28 5.51
CA PHE A 114 -14.56 6.84 5.12
C PHE A 114 -15.50 6.97 6.31
N PRO A 115 -16.75 7.38 6.12
CA PRO A 115 -17.69 7.57 7.23
C PRO A 115 -18.08 6.24 7.91
N ASN A 116 -17.98 5.12 7.23
CA ASN A 116 -18.29 3.77 7.73
C ASN A 116 -17.72 2.68 6.81
N PHE A 117 -17.87 1.42 7.23
CA PHE A 117 -17.41 0.27 6.43
C PHE A 117 -18.12 0.13 5.09
N ALA A 118 -19.41 0.44 5.01
CA ALA A 118 -20.18 0.33 3.77
C ALA A 118 -19.69 1.31 2.71
N ALA A 119 -19.37 2.54 3.11
CA ALA A 119 -18.79 3.54 2.22
C ALA A 119 -17.40 3.12 1.71
N ALA A 120 -16.54 2.58 2.58
CA ALA A 120 -15.24 2.06 2.19
C ALA A 120 -15.36 0.87 1.22
N GLU A 121 -16.29 -0.04 1.47
CA GLU A 121 -16.55 -1.18 0.58
C GLU A 121 -17.07 -0.71 -0.79
N SER A 122 -18.02 0.21 -0.80
CA SER A 122 -18.60 0.77 -2.03
C SER A 122 -17.53 1.44 -2.89
N ASP A 123 -16.69 2.30 -2.31
CA ASP A 123 -15.61 3.00 -3.04
C ASP A 123 -14.62 2.00 -3.66
N ARG A 124 -14.18 1.00 -2.89
CA ARG A 124 -13.22 0.02 -3.37
C ARG A 124 -13.78 -0.96 -4.40
N ARG A 125 -15.06 -1.35 -4.28
CA ARG A 125 -15.73 -2.14 -5.33
C ARG A 125 -15.88 -1.33 -6.61
N ALA A 126 -16.24 -0.06 -6.52
CA ALA A 126 -16.29 0.83 -7.68
C ALA A 126 -14.92 1.04 -8.32
N ALA A 127 -13.84 1.12 -7.52
CA ALA A 127 -12.47 1.15 -8.04
C ALA A 127 -12.13 -0.13 -8.81
N ALA A 128 -12.42 -1.30 -8.25
CA ALA A 128 -12.17 -2.58 -8.93
C ALA A 128 -12.98 -2.72 -10.24
N GLN A 129 -14.23 -2.26 -10.28
CA GLN A 129 -15.03 -2.23 -11.51
C GLN A 129 -14.41 -1.34 -12.59
N ARG A 130 -13.94 -0.13 -12.21
CA ARG A 130 -13.22 0.75 -13.16
C ARG A 130 -11.92 0.13 -13.65
N PHE A 131 -11.17 -0.54 -12.77
CA PHE A 131 -9.97 -1.28 -13.17
C PHE A 131 -10.31 -2.37 -14.20
N LEU A 132 -11.28 -3.24 -13.93
CA LEU A 132 -11.63 -4.35 -14.82
C LEU A 132 -12.05 -3.87 -16.22
N ALA A 133 -12.85 -2.81 -16.28
CA ALA A 133 -13.26 -2.20 -17.55
C ALA A 133 -12.09 -1.59 -18.33
N ASP A 134 -11.14 -0.92 -17.63
CA ASP A 134 -9.96 -0.34 -18.28
C ASP A 134 -8.93 -1.42 -18.66
N TYR A 135 -8.76 -2.45 -17.84
CA TYR A 135 -7.86 -3.57 -18.08
C TYR A 135 -8.20 -4.31 -19.38
N GLU A 136 -9.47 -4.65 -19.60
CA GLU A 136 -9.95 -5.31 -20.81
C GLU A 136 -9.53 -4.57 -22.07
N THR A 137 -9.62 -3.23 -22.04
CA THR A 137 -9.31 -2.39 -23.20
C THR A 137 -7.80 -2.14 -23.39
N HIS A 138 -7.02 -2.05 -22.30
CA HIS A 138 -5.68 -1.47 -22.33
C HIS A 138 -4.55 -2.40 -21.92
N PHE A 139 -4.85 -3.65 -21.54
CA PHE A 139 -3.79 -4.61 -21.18
C PHE A 139 -2.77 -4.79 -22.30
N LEU A 140 -3.21 -4.99 -23.54
CA LEU A 140 -2.33 -5.15 -24.72
C LEU A 140 -1.59 -3.86 -25.14
N HIS A 141 -1.89 -2.72 -24.51
CA HIS A 141 -1.26 -1.43 -24.76
C HIS A 141 -0.24 -1.03 -23.69
N ASN A 142 0.30 -2.00 -22.95
CA ASN A 142 1.31 -1.82 -21.90
C ASN A 142 0.91 -0.89 -20.75
N ARG A 143 -0.39 -0.64 -20.56
CA ARG A 143 -0.88 0.10 -19.38
C ARG A 143 -0.81 -0.75 -18.12
N TYR A 144 -0.99 -2.06 -18.28
CA TYR A 144 -0.96 -3.07 -17.23
C TYR A 144 0.10 -4.10 -17.57
N VAL A 145 1.15 -4.20 -16.77
CA VAL A 145 2.33 -5.03 -17.03
C VAL A 145 2.43 -6.15 -15.99
N SER A 146 2.69 -7.37 -16.44
CA SER A 146 2.97 -8.48 -15.52
C SER A 146 4.37 -8.31 -14.92
N GLY A 147 4.47 -8.35 -13.60
CA GLY A 147 5.75 -8.25 -12.91
C GLY A 147 5.59 -8.21 -11.39
N ALA A 148 6.65 -8.54 -10.67
CA ALA A 148 6.66 -8.61 -9.22
C ALA A 148 7.97 -8.13 -8.61
N LEU A 149 7.90 -7.50 -7.44
CA LEU A 149 9.08 -7.23 -6.63
C LEU A 149 9.72 -8.55 -6.16
N PRO A 150 11.04 -8.61 -6.05
CA PRO A 150 11.98 -7.48 -6.17
C PRO A 150 12.59 -7.30 -7.57
N HIS A 151 11.95 -7.76 -8.65
CA HIS A 151 12.44 -7.62 -10.03
C HIS A 151 11.33 -7.12 -10.93
N LEU A 152 11.46 -5.88 -11.45
CA LEU A 152 10.49 -5.24 -12.31
C LEU A 152 10.98 -5.18 -13.77
N PRO A 153 10.10 -5.41 -14.76
CA PRO A 153 10.49 -5.46 -16.16
C PRO A 153 10.63 -4.06 -16.80
N PHE A 154 11.28 -3.14 -16.11
CA PHE A 154 11.51 -1.78 -16.57
C PHE A 154 12.99 -1.40 -16.50
N LEU A 155 13.41 -0.47 -17.36
CA LEU A 155 14.76 0.08 -17.34
C LEU A 155 14.96 0.99 -16.13
N ASP A 156 16.23 1.27 -15.81
CA ASP A 156 16.61 2.20 -14.76
C ASP A 156 16.07 3.60 -15.04
N GLY A 157 15.53 4.26 -14.04
CA GLY A 157 15.10 5.64 -14.13
C GLY A 157 13.99 5.91 -15.14
N THR A 158 13.09 4.94 -15.36
CA THR A 158 12.00 5.06 -16.35
C THR A 158 10.89 6.00 -15.87
N PHE A 159 10.62 6.07 -14.56
CA PHE A 159 9.45 6.76 -14.02
C PHE A 159 9.83 7.94 -13.13
N ASP A 160 9.15 9.07 -13.27
CA ASP A 160 9.32 10.24 -12.41
C ASP A 160 8.85 9.97 -10.97
N LEU A 161 7.83 9.13 -10.83
CA LEU A 161 7.25 8.77 -9.54
C LEU A 161 6.89 7.29 -9.52
N VAL A 162 7.30 6.59 -8.47
CA VAL A 162 6.96 5.18 -8.25
C VAL A 162 6.15 5.07 -6.96
N LEU A 163 4.97 4.47 -7.04
CA LEU A 163 4.07 4.26 -5.92
C LEU A 163 4.00 2.76 -5.59
N CYS A 164 4.01 2.42 -4.30
CA CYS A 164 3.77 1.07 -3.85
C CYS A 164 2.83 1.09 -2.64
N ALA A 165 1.57 0.69 -2.88
CA ALA A 165 0.52 0.74 -1.89
C ALA A 165 0.26 -0.62 -1.24
N HIS A 166 0.26 -0.67 0.10
CA HIS A 166 -0.24 -1.79 0.91
C HIS A 166 0.37 -3.17 0.62
N LEU A 167 1.62 -3.22 0.12
CA LEU A 167 2.35 -4.47 -0.06
C LEU A 167 3.43 -4.64 1.02
N LEU A 168 4.51 -3.84 0.97
CA LEU A 168 5.75 -4.14 1.68
C LEU A 168 5.52 -4.45 3.17
N PHE A 169 5.01 -3.49 3.92
CA PHE A 169 4.98 -3.60 5.38
C PHE A 169 3.70 -4.25 5.90
N VAL A 170 2.58 -4.16 5.16
CA VAL A 170 1.34 -4.88 5.52
C VAL A 170 1.57 -6.39 5.53
N TYR A 171 2.41 -6.89 4.63
CA TYR A 171 2.77 -8.30 4.51
C TYR A 171 4.14 -8.64 5.11
N ALA A 172 4.65 -7.84 6.05
CA ALA A 172 5.97 -8.03 6.67
C ALA A 172 6.17 -9.41 7.33
N ALA A 173 5.11 -10.09 7.72
CA ALA A 173 5.19 -11.45 8.23
C ALA A 173 5.49 -12.52 7.14
N ARG A 174 5.36 -12.17 5.86
CA ARG A 174 5.58 -13.07 4.72
C ARG A 174 6.92 -12.87 4.03
N PHE A 175 7.49 -11.68 4.17
CA PHE A 175 8.72 -11.29 3.51
C PHE A 175 9.78 -10.99 4.56
N ASP A 176 10.99 -11.52 4.37
CA ASP A 176 12.11 -11.24 5.25
C ASP A 176 12.70 -9.84 5.03
N PHE A 177 13.67 -9.49 5.85
CA PHE A 177 14.32 -8.17 5.76
C PHE A 177 15.05 -7.96 4.44
N ASP A 178 15.71 -8.99 3.93
CA ASP A 178 16.52 -8.88 2.71
C ASP A 178 15.64 -8.68 1.48
N TRP A 179 14.47 -9.31 1.47
CA TRP A 179 13.46 -9.04 0.45
C TRP A 179 12.96 -7.59 0.49
N HIS A 180 12.68 -7.02 1.70
CA HIS A 180 12.28 -5.62 1.82
C HIS A 180 13.35 -4.67 1.31
N LEU A 181 14.62 -4.95 1.63
CA LEU A 181 15.75 -4.13 1.16
C LEU A 181 15.90 -4.22 -0.36
N ALA A 182 15.82 -5.43 -0.94
CA ALA A 182 15.87 -5.64 -2.38
C ALA A 182 14.70 -4.96 -3.09
N ALA A 183 13.47 -5.08 -2.57
CA ALA A 183 12.30 -4.42 -3.10
C ALA A 183 12.43 -2.88 -3.10
N CYS A 184 12.89 -2.28 -2.02
CA CYS A 184 13.13 -0.83 -1.97
C CYS A 184 14.19 -0.38 -2.97
N ARG A 185 15.28 -1.13 -3.14
CA ARG A 185 16.33 -0.84 -4.14
C ARG A 185 15.78 -0.93 -5.55
N GLU A 186 14.95 -1.92 -5.83
CA GLU A 186 14.33 -2.09 -7.14
C GLU A 186 13.36 -0.95 -7.48
N LEU A 187 12.52 -0.54 -6.53
CA LEU A 187 11.65 0.63 -6.69
C LEU A 187 12.45 1.90 -7.01
N VAL A 188 13.60 2.10 -6.33
CA VAL A 188 14.50 3.22 -6.60
C VAL A 188 15.24 3.05 -7.93
N ARG A 189 15.57 1.82 -8.34
CA ARG A 189 16.22 1.57 -9.64
C ARG A 189 15.36 2.06 -10.79
N VAL A 190 14.07 1.75 -10.79
CA VAL A 190 13.15 2.14 -11.88
C VAL A 190 12.69 3.59 -11.82
N SER A 191 12.99 4.30 -10.71
CA SER A 191 12.63 5.71 -10.50
C SER A 191 13.74 6.66 -10.96
N ALA A 192 13.38 7.68 -11.74
CA ALA A 192 14.21 8.86 -12.02
C ALA A 192 14.06 9.95 -10.94
N GLY A 193 12.96 9.94 -10.19
CA GLY A 193 12.63 10.97 -9.20
C GLY A 193 12.48 10.42 -7.79
N GLU A 194 11.26 10.08 -7.41
CA GLU A 194 11.00 9.59 -6.06
C GLU A 194 10.13 8.33 -6.04
N VAL A 195 10.27 7.59 -4.94
CA VAL A 195 9.44 6.44 -4.60
C VAL A 195 8.62 6.77 -3.37
N ARG A 196 7.34 6.41 -3.35
CA ARG A 196 6.48 6.51 -2.17
C ARG A 196 5.89 5.14 -1.82
N ILE A 197 6.08 4.70 -0.58
CA ILE A 197 5.64 3.40 -0.07
C ILE A 197 4.67 3.63 1.10
N HIS A 198 3.47 3.09 1.01
CA HIS A 198 2.42 3.26 2.01
C HIS A 198 1.72 1.92 2.32
N PRO A 199 1.28 1.67 3.58
CA PRO A 199 1.64 2.34 4.83
C PRO A 199 2.94 1.80 5.43
N LEU A 200 3.36 2.35 6.58
CA LEU A 200 4.54 1.87 7.34
C LEU A 200 4.19 0.91 8.48
N CYS A 201 2.99 0.35 8.49
CA CYS A 201 2.52 -0.57 9.51
C CYS A 201 2.24 -1.97 8.95
N GLY A 202 2.34 -2.97 9.83
CA GLY A 202 1.98 -4.36 9.56
C GLY A 202 0.48 -4.62 9.65
N ALA A 203 0.07 -5.86 9.40
CA ALA A 203 -1.32 -6.33 9.47
C ALA A 203 -1.96 -6.23 10.87
N ASP A 204 -1.18 -5.92 11.89
CA ASP A 204 -1.61 -5.65 13.27
C ASP A 204 -1.75 -4.16 13.59
N GLY A 205 -1.51 -3.28 12.63
CA GLY A 205 -1.53 -1.82 12.80
C GLY A 205 -0.30 -1.25 13.50
N LYS A 206 0.72 -2.07 13.79
CA LYS A 206 1.95 -1.59 14.42
C LYS A 206 2.98 -1.18 13.38
N PRO A 207 3.82 -0.18 13.69
CA PRO A 207 4.93 0.20 12.81
C PRO A 207 5.83 -1.00 12.47
N TYR A 208 6.31 -1.08 11.24
CA TYR A 208 7.25 -2.11 10.83
C TYR A 208 8.54 -2.06 11.66
N ALA A 209 8.81 -3.09 12.43
CA ALA A 209 9.92 -3.14 13.38
C ALA A 209 11.31 -2.99 12.71
N GLY A 210 11.44 -3.42 11.44
CA GLY A 210 12.66 -3.32 10.65
C GLY A 210 12.93 -1.94 10.03
N LEU A 211 12.02 -0.95 10.17
CA LEU A 211 12.08 0.31 9.44
C LEU A 211 13.38 1.09 9.70
N ALA A 212 13.83 1.18 10.94
CA ALA A 212 15.06 1.92 11.28
C ALA A 212 16.30 1.27 10.64
N ARG A 213 16.38 -0.07 10.66
CA ARG A 213 17.44 -0.84 10.00
C ARG A 213 17.37 -0.65 8.48
N LEU A 214 16.18 -0.76 7.89
CA LEU A 214 15.97 -0.59 6.45
C LEU A 214 16.46 0.78 5.97
N ARG A 215 16.09 1.85 6.67
CA ARG A 215 16.51 3.22 6.33
C ARG A 215 18.03 3.41 6.43
N ARG A 216 18.68 2.78 7.40
CA ARG A 216 20.14 2.80 7.53
C ARG A 216 20.84 2.08 6.37
N GLU A 217 20.38 0.87 6.01
CA GLU A 217 20.95 0.10 4.90
C GLU A 217 20.72 0.77 3.54
N LEU A 218 19.56 1.42 3.35
CA LEU A 218 19.28 2.22 2.16
C LEU A 218 20.22 3.43 2.07
N ARG A 219 20.45 4.13 3.19
CA ARG A 219 21.39 5.27 3.24
C ARG A 219 22.82 4.84 2.91
N ALA A 220 23.26 3.71 3.43
CA ALA A 220 24.57 3.14 3.09
C ALA A 220 24.71 2.81 1.59
N ALA A 221 23.61 2.65 0.89
CA ALA A 221 23.54 2.44 -0.56
C ALA A 221 23.26 3.73 -1.36
N GLY A 222 23.40 4.93 -0.77
CA GLY A 222 23.16 6.21 -1.43
C GLY A 222 21.67 6.51 -1.69
N ILE A 223 20.77 5.97 -0.86
CA ILE A 223 19.33 6.20 -0.96
C ILE A 223 18.85 6.95 0.29
N ALA A 224 18.50 8.23 0.11
CA ALA A 224 17.88 9.04 1.15
C ALA A 224 16.45 8.56 1.44
N SER A 225 16.04 8.63 2.70
CA SER A 225 14.69 8.26 3.11
C SER A 225 14.07 9.27 4.07
N GLN A 226 12.78 9.58 3.85
CA GLN A 226 12.00 10.45 4.71
C GLN A 226 10.66 9.76 5.05
N VAL A 227 10.21 9.89 6.28
CA VAL A 227 8.84 9.52 6.67
C VAL A 227 7.97 10.76 6.58
N LEU A 228 6.90 10.68 5.80
CA LEU A 228 5.92 11.73 5.61
C LEU A 228 4.61 11.35 6.30
N ALA A 229 4.11 12.20 7.18
CA ALA A 229 2.76 12.07 7.72
C ALA A 229 1.74 12.40 6.63
N VAL A 230 0.65 11.62 6.54
CA VAL A 230 -0.37 11.77 5.51
C VAL A 230 -1.77 11.94 6.12
N ASP A 231 -2.65 12.67 5.43
CA ASP A 231 -4.04 12.81 5.85
C ASP A 231 -4.90 11.62 5.40
N TYR A 232 -4.47 10.44 5.82
CA TYR A 232 -5.15 9.18 5.58
C TYR A 232 -4.96 8.27 6.78
N GLU A 233 -6.05 7.73 7.30
CA GLU A 233 -6.03 6.63 8.25
C GLU A 233 -7.36 5.87 8.17
N PHE A 234 -7.42 4.82 7.34
CA PHE A 234 -8.52 3.86 7.38
C PHE A 234 -8.15 2.63 8.19
N PHE A 235 -6.94 2.12 8.01
CA PHE A 235 -6.34 1.07 8.84
C PHE A 235 -5.46 1.73 9.89
N VAL A 236 -5.54 1.27 11.13
CA VAL A 236 -4.77 1.85 12.26
C VAL A 236 -3.28 1.87 11.92
N GLY A 237 -2.63 3.02 12.12
CA GLY A 237 -1.21 3.22 11.83
C GLY A 237 -0.89 3.43 10.35
N SER A 238 -1.91 3.53 9.47
CA SER A 238 -1.70 3.87 8.06
C SER A 238 -1.69 5.39 7.80
N ASP A 239 -1.08 6.16 8.69
CA ASP A 239 -1.01 7.62 8.67
C ASP A 239 0.34 8.16 8.20
N SER A 240 1.18 7.29 7.63
CA SER A 240 2.52 7.67 7.19
C SER A 240 2.97 6.91 5.94
N THR A 241 3.82 7.58 5.15
CA THR A 241 4.39 7.10 3.89
C THR A 241 5.90 7.25 3.93
N LEU A 242 6.63 6.25 3.45
CA LEU A 242 8.08 6.32 3.24
C LEU A 242 8.36 6.90 1.86
N VAL A 243 9.13 7.96 1.81
CA VAL A 243 9.65 8.56 0.57
C VAL A 243 11.12 8.18 0.44
N LEU A 244 11.49 7.66 -0.73
CA LEU A 244 12.88 7.33 -1.08
C LEU A 244 13.32 8.13 -2.30
N ARG A 245 14.59 8.57 -2.29
CA ARG A 245 15.24 9.25 -3.43
C ARG A 245 16.70 8.82 -3.50
N ARG A 246 17.27 8.78 -4.69
CA ARG A 246 18.73 8.67 -4.83
C ARG A 246 19.37 9.94 -4.22
N GLU A 247 20.42 9.78 -3.46
CA GLU A 247 21.27 10.91 -3.08
C GLU A 247 22.00 11.35 -4.36
N ASN A 248 21.85 12.63 -4.74
CA ASN A 248 22.60 13.18 -5.85
C ASN A 248 24.09 13.18 -5.46
N SER A 249 24.90 12.54 -6.26
CA SER A 249 26.37 12.57 -6.13
C SER A 249 26.92 13.95 -6.43
#